data_e00c31d47f953f7c1b7bb9a545b434c9
#
_entry.id   e00c31d47f953f7c1b7bb9a545b434c9
#
_cell.length_a   1.000
_cell.length_b   1.000
_cell.length_c   1.000
_cell.angle_alpha   90.00
_cell.angle_beta   90.00
_cell.angle_gamma   90.00
#
_symmetry.space_group_name_H-M   'P 1'
#
loop_
_entity.id
_entity.type
_entity.pdbx_description
1 polymer ?
#
loop_
_entity_poly.entity_id
_entity_poly.type
_entity_poly.pdbx_seq_one_letter_code
_entity_poly.pdbx_strand_id
1 'polypeptide(L)'
;MKFRAFIGIDVSKSTIDIYLRNAGRHAVFVNDLKGFEAMVEWLMDILGQVCPEEMMFGMEHTGLYSELLISFLDDHNFPFTVLPGLEVKKSMGIRRGKSDKADSKVIAEYIYEKREKIKLFRKPSRNLESIRKIASYRERLVKERTAFKTRLGEHQKVYGKESYEIYTQSHKQIIACLDNQIKGMEAEMERLIKDDQEMLRQYQLVKSVKGIGPQTAIMMIVLTKAFTAFPDWRKFASYAGIAPFPNQSGTYMGKTRTSKLANKRIKALLTMCAGVAVQYNPEMRLYYEQRVNKGKNKMSTMNIIRNKLVSRIFAVIERGTPYVETMKYAA
;
A
#
# COMPACT_ATOMS: atom_id res chain seq x y z
N MET A 1 -18.08 -26.66 -7.95
CA MET A 1 -17.28 -25.42 -8.05
C MET A 1 -18.15 -24.27 -7.59
N LYS A 2 -17.60 -23.34 -6.81
CA LYS A 2 -18.40 -22.19 -6.30
C LYS A 2 -18.76 -21.19 -7.41
N PHE A 3 -17.90 -21.02 -8.43
CA PHE A 3 -18.09 -20.07 -9.52
C PHE A 3 -18.26 -20.79 -10.85
N ARG A 4 -19.20 -20.34 -11.66
CA ARG A 4 -19.56 -20.89 -12.97
C ARG A 4 -19.16 -19.98 -14.12
N ALA A 5 -19.04 -18.66 -13.89
CA ALA A 5 -18.61 -17.69 -14.88
C ALA A 5 -17.40 -16.89 -14.39
N PHE A 6 -16.45 -16.61 -15.29
CA PHE A 6 -15.20 -15.87 -14.99
C PHE A 6 -15.07 -14.69 -15.93
N ILE A 7 -15.08 -13.50 -15.35
CA ILE A 7 -15.14 -12.22 -16.06
C ILE A 7 -13.87 -11.41 -15.74
N GLY A 8 -13.05 -11.16 -16.75
CA GLY A 8 -11.89 -10.29 -16.64
C GLY A 8 -12.22 -8.90 -17.13
N ILE A 9 -11.81 -7.89 -16.36
CA ILE A 9 -12.07 -6.48 -16.65
C ILE A 9 -10.75 -5.72 -16.70
N ASP A 10 -10.49 -5.07 -17.84
CA ASP A 10 -9.47 -4.02 -17.94
C ASP A 10 -10.16 -2.66 -17.84
N VAL A 11 -9.68 -1.82 -16.92
CA VAL A 11 -10.33 -0.55 -16.56
C VAL A 11 -9.50 0.61 -17.08
N SER A 12 -10.08 1.43 -17.98
CA SER A 12 -9.54 2.70 -18.42
C SER A 12 -10.29 3.90 -17.79
N LYS A 13 -9.87 5.10 -18.13
CA LYS A 13 -10.54 6.33 -17.66
C LYS A 13 -12.00 6.41 -18.14
N SER A 14 -12.25 6.07 -19.40
CA SER A 14 -13.55 6.29 -20.05
C SER A 14 -14.32 5.03 -20.30
N THR A 15 -13.65 3.88 -20.38
CA THR A 15 -14.26 2.61 -20.75
C THR A 15 -13.74 1.47 -19.86
N ILE A 16 -14.50 0.39 -19.82
CA ILE A 16 -14.11 -0.91 -19.28
C ILE A 16 -14.20 -1.94 -20.41
N ASP A 17 -13.13 -2.72 -20.56
CA ASP A 17 -13.05 -3.84 -21.48
C ASP A 17 -13.33 -5.14 -20.74
N ILE A 18 -14.38 -5.85 -21.13
CA ILE A 18 -14.88 -7.06 -20.46
C ILE A 18 -14.59 -8.27 -21.32
N TYR A 19 -14.03 -9.32 -20.72
CA TYR A 19 -13.89 -10.61 -21.35
C TYR A 19 -14.58 -11.68 -20.53
N LEU A 20 -15.63 -12.28 -21.11
CA LEU A 20 -16.32 -13.45 -20.54
C LEU A 20 -15.64 -14.72 -21.03
N ARG A 21 -14.89 -15.39 -20.15
CA ARG A 21 -14.10 -16.58 -20.49
C ARG A 21 -14.95 -17.74 -21.01
N ASN A 22 -16.05 -18.00 -20.35
CA ASN A 22 -16.91 -19.16 -20.65
C ASN A 22 -17.48 -19.16 -22.08
N ALA A 23 -17.81 -17.97 -22.59
CA ALA A 23 -18.36 -17.80 -23.93
C ALA A 23 -17.29 -17.34 -24.96
N GLY A 24 -16.08 -17.00 -24.52
CA GLY A 24 -15.03 -16.45 -25.37
C GLY A 24 -15.39 -15.07 -25.95
N ARG A 25 -16.32 -14.33 -25.33
CA ARG A 25 -16.84 -13.07 -25.81
C ARG A 25 -16.20 -11.87 -25.13
N HIS A 26 -16.06 -10.80 -25.89
CA HIS A 26 -15.53 -9.51 -25.44
C HIS A 26 -16.54 -8.40 -25.75
N ALA A 27 -16.69 -7.45 -24.84
CA ALA A 27 -17.48 -6.23 -25.03
C ALA A 27 -16.82 -5.06 -24.32
N VAL A 28 -17.17 -3.84 -24.72
CA VAL A 28 -16.68 -2.59 -24.14
C VAL A 28 -17.86 -1.78 -23.66
N PHE A 29 -17.77 -1.24 -22.45
CA PHE A 29 -18.80 -0.40 -21.85
C PHE A 29 -18.19 0.90 -21.34
N VAL A 30 -19.00 1.91 -21.12
CA VAL A 30 -18.58 3.18 -20.51
C VAL A 30 -18.23 2.94 -19.04
N ASN A 31 -17.20 3.62 -18.53
CA ASN A 31 -16.81 3.51 -17.11
C ASN A 31 -17.67 4.42 -16.23
N ASP A 32 -18.98 4.16 -16.19
CA ASP A 32 -19.98 4.82 -15.35
C ASP A 32 -21.07 3.83 -14.92
N LEU A 33 -22.00 4.28 -14.07
CA LEU A 33 -23.05 3.40 -13.54
C LEU A 33 -23.93 2.78 -14.63
N LYS A 34 -24.29 3.54 -15.67
CA LYS A 34 -25.11 3.03 -16.77
C LYS A 34 -24.37 1.98 -17.60
N GLY A 35 -23.07 2.17 -17.81
CA GLY A 35 -22.24 1.18 -18.49
C GLY A 35 -22.08 -0.10 -17.65
N PHE A 36 -22.06 -0.01 -16.33
CA PHE A 36 -22.01 -1.21 -15.46
C PHE A 36 -23.33 -1.97 -15.46
N GLU A 37 -24.47 -1.28 -15.46
CA GLU A 37 -25.79 -1.89 -15.61
C GLU A 37 -25.87 -2.62 -16.97
N ALA A 38 -25.52 -1.96 -18.07
CA ALA A 38 -25.48 -2.58 -19.40
C ALA A 38 -24.52 -3.77 -19.48
N MET A 39 -23.38 -3.72 -18.79
CA MET A 39 -22.47 -4.86 -18.64
C MET A 39 -23.16 -6.06 -17.97
N VAL A 40 -23.89 -5.82 -16.89
CA VAL A 40 -24.59 -6.90 -16.16
C VAL A 40 -25.70 -7.47 -17.05
N GLU A 41 -26.50 -6.64 -17.73
CA GLU A 41 -27.51 -7.10 -18.68
C GLU A 41 -26.89 -7.98 -19.77
N TRP A 42 -25.83 -7.51 -20.41
CA TRP A 42 -25.11 -8.27 -21.44
C TRP A 42 -24.57 -9.61 -20.93
N LEU A 43 -24.08 -9.67 -19.70
CA LEU A 43 -23.62 -10.91 -19.07
C LEU A 43 -24.79 -11.87 -18.82
N MET A 44 -25.92 -11.37 -18.32
CA MET A 44 -27.12 -12.17 -18.05
C MET A 44 -27.72 -12.75 -19.34
N ASP A 45 -27.75 -11.97 -20.43
CA ASP A 45 -28.23 -12.43 -21.74
C ASP A 45 -27.42 -13.62 -22.27
N ILE A 46 -26.09 -13.63 -22.03
CA ILE A 46 -25.22 -14.71 -22.51
C ILE A 46 -25.23 -15.91 -21.57
N LEU A 47 -25.27 -15.66 -20.27
CA LEU A 47 -25.11 -16.70 -19.24
C LEU A 47 -26.44 -17.36 -18.85
N GLY A 48 -27.57 -16.74 -19.14
CA GLY A 48 -28.89 -17.27 -18.85
C GLY A 48 -29.13 -17.48 -17.35
N GLN A 49 -29.21 -18.74 -16.91
CA GLN A 49 -29.55 -19.10 -15.54
C GLN A 49 -28.37 -19.08 -14.53
N VAL A 50 -27.29 -18.35 -14.79
CA VAL A 50 -26.17 -18.20 -13.83
C VAL A 50 -26.50 -17.14 -12.80
N CYS A 51 -26.50 -17.52 -11.52
CA CYS A 51 -26.74 -16.58 -10.44
C CYS A 51 -25.57 -15.57 -10.27
N PRO A 52 -25.83 -14.33 -9.84
CA PRO A 52 -24.78 -13.32 -9.60
C PRO A 52 -23.64 -13.82 -8.70
N GLU A 53 -23.96 -14.63 -7.67
CA GLU A 53 -22.99 -15.18 -6.72
C GLU A 53 -22.06 -16.24 -7.35
N GLU A 54 -22.40 -16.75 -8.53
CA GLU A 54 -21.61 -17.70 -9.30
C GLU A 54 -20.71 -17.03 -10.34
N MET A 55 -20.83 -15.69 -10.49
CA MET A 55 -20.00 -14.87 -11.38
C MET A 55 -18.78 -14.34 -10.64
N MET A 56 -17.59 -14.68 -11.08
CA MET A 56 -16.32 -14.18 -10.50
C MET A 56 -15.73 -13.11 -11.37
N PHE A 57 -15.67 -11.89 -10.86
CA PHE A 57 -15.04 -10.75 -11.54
C PHE A 57 -13.59 -10.60 -11.09
N GLY A 58 -12.71 -10.29 -12.04
CA GLY A 58 -11.33 -9.92 -11.76
C GLY A 58 -10.95 -8.65 -12.50
N MET A 59 -10.22 -7.76 -11.83
CA MET A 59 -9.69 -6.55 -12.43
C MET A 59 -8.31 -6.22 -11.90
N GLU A 60 -7.51 -5.46 -12.69
CA GLU A 60 -6.29 -4.83 -12.22
C GLU A 60 -6.63 -3.53 -11.49
N HIS A 61 -5.87 -3.20 -10.42
CA HIS A 61 -6.05 -1.94 -9.71
C HIS A 61 -5.50 -0.77 -10.52
N THR A 62 -6.38 0.00 -11.17
CA THR A 62 -6.03 1.20 -11.97
C THR A 62 -6.22 2.52 -11.22
N GLY A 63 -6.08 2.50 -9.90
CA GLY A 63 -6.20 3.68 -9.05
C GLY A 63 -7.62 4.24 -9.00
N LEU A 64 -7.78 5.54 -9.26
CA LEU A 64 -9.06 6.24 -9.14
C LEU A 64 -10.13 5.69 -10.09
N TYR A 65 -9.74 5.26 -11.29
CA TYR A 65 -10.69 4.84 -12.33
C TYR A 65 -11.41 3.52 -12.04
N SER A 66 -10.84 2.67 -11.18
CA SER A 66 -11.50 1.43 -10.76
C SER A 66 -12.39 1.57 -9.52
N GLU A 67 -12.36 2.72 -8.82
CA GLU A 67 -13.10 2.86 -7.55
C GLU A 67 -14.62 2.80 -7.72
N LEU A 68 -15.16 3.38 -8.80
CA LEU A 68 -16.61 3.35 -9.06
C LEU A 68 -17.10 1.93 -9.35
N LEU A 69 -16.38 1.18 -10.19
CA LEU A 69 -16.68 -0.21 -10.50
C LEU A 69 -16.57 -1.11 -9.26
N ILE A 70 -15.54 -0.90 -8.44
CA ILE A 70 -15.37 -1.62 -7.16
C ILE A 70 -16.57 -1.39 -6.25
N SER A 71 -17.05 -0.13 -6.14
CA SER A 71 -18.25 0.17 -5.35
C SER A 71 -19.48 -0.49 -5.91
N PHE A 72 -19.70 -0.41 -7.23
CA PHE A 72 -20.83 -1.03 -7.89
C PHE A 72 -20.88 -2.56 -7.66
N LEU A 73 -19.76 -3.26 -7.84
CA LEU A 73 -19.70 -4.70 -7.61
C LEU A 73 -19.92 -5.09 -6.14
N ASP A 74 -19.38 -4.30 -5.21
CA ASP A 74 -19.55 -4.52 -3.76
C ASP A 74 -21.01 -4.28 -3.32
N ASP A 75 -21.62 -3.16 -3.78
CA ASP A 75 -22.99 -2.78 -3.44
C ASP A 75 -24.03 -3.78 -3.99
N HIS A 76 -23.72 -4.46 -5.11
CA HIS A 76 -24.56 -5.50 -5.70
C HIS A 76 -24.16 -6.93 -5.29
N ASN A 77 -23.23 -7.08 -4.34
CA ASN A 77 -22.75 -8.36 -3.81
C ASN A 77 -22.15 -9.31 -4.85
N PHE A 78 -21.61 -8.81 -5.95
CA PHE A 78 -20.89 -9.63 -6.90
C PHE A 78 -19.56 -10.11 -6.32
N PRO A 79 -19.20 -11.38 -6.46
CA PRO A 79 -17.86 -11.87 -6.09
C PRO A 79 -16.79 -11.30 -7.02
N PHE A 80 -15.84 -10.57 -6.47
CA PHE A 80 -14.75 -10.01 -7.28
C PHE A 80 -13.41 -10.01 -6.56
N THR A 81 -12.35 -9.86 -7.34
CA THR A 81 -10.98 -9.67 -6.85
C THR A 81 -10.29 -8.52 -7.57
N VAL A 82 -9.47 -7.79 -6.83
CA VAL A 82 -8.62 -6.72 -7.37
C VAL A 82 -7.18 -7.21 -7.33
N LEU A 83 -6.59 -7.38 -8.50
CA LEU A 83 -5.29 -8.01 -8.69
C LEU A 83 -4.16 -6.97 -8.75
N PRO A 84 -3.00 -7.28 -8.14
CA PRO A 84 -1.80 -6.48 -8.39
C PRO A 84 -1.35 -6.64 -9.84
N GLY A 85 -1.22 -5.54 -10.58
CA GLY A 85 -0.85 -5.57 -12.00
C GLY A 85 0.46 -6.29 -12.31
N LEU A 86 1.41 -6.28 -11.37
CA LEU A 86 2.65 -7.02 -11.50
C LEU A 86 2.43 -8.55 -11.46
N GLU A 87 1.45 -9.01 -10.70
CA GLU A 87 1.13 -10.43 -10.57
C GLU A 87 0.49 -10.95 -11.85
N VAL A 88 -0.47 -10.20 -12.40
CA VAL A 88 -1.10 -10.47 -13.69
C VAL A 88 -0.04 -10.49 -14.79
N LYS A 89 0.81 -9.46 -14.87
CA LYS A 89 1.89 -9.39 -15.89
C LYS A 89 2.88 -10.57 -15.81
N LYS A 90 3.22 -11.03 -14.62
CA LYS A 90 4.12 -12.20 -14.48
C LYS A 90 3.47 -13.52 -14.87
N SER A 91 2.15 -13.66 -14.77
CA SER A 91 1.45 -14.86 -15.18
C SER A 91 1.31 -14.99 -16.71
N MET A 92 1.45 -13.89 -17.42
CA MET A 92 1.23 -13.83 -18.86
C MET A 92 2.29 -14.51 -19.74
N GLY A 93 3.50 -14.82 -19.20
CA GLY A 93 4.65 -15.23 -20.00
C GLY A 93 5.14 -14.12 -20.95
N ILE A 94 5.86 -14.51 -22.01
CA ILE A 94 6.38 -13.58 -23.02
C ILE A 94 5.29 -13.30 -24.05
N ARG A 95 4.76 -12.08 -24.07
CA ARG A 95 3.79 -11.62 -25.08
C ARG A 95 4.31 -10.43 -25.87
N ARG A 96 3.96 -10.38 -27.16
CA ARG A 96 4.20 -9.24 -28.05
C ARG A 96 2.87 -8.55 -28.34
N GLY A 97 2.85 -7.21 -28.25
CA GLY A 97 1.65 -6.40 -28.42
C GLY A 97 0.85 -6.20 -27.12
N LYS A 98 0.12 -5.08 -27.07
CA LYS A 98 -0.76 -4.69 -25.97
C LYS A 98 -2.10 -4.25 -26.57
N SER A 99 -3.21 -4.77 -26.04
CA SER A 99 -4.56 -4.28 -26.31
C SER A 99 -5.43 -4.56 -25.08
N ASP A 100 -6.36 -3.66 -24.80
CA ASP A 100 -7.24 -3.74 -23.62
C ASP A 100 -8.11 -5.01 -23.66
N LYS A 101 -8.53 -5.45 -24.87
CA LYS A 101 -9.15 -6.77 -25.09
C LYS A 101 -8.26 -7.93 -24.66
N ALA A 102 -6.95 -7.88 -24.98
CA ALA A 102 -6.03 -8.95 -24.59
C ALA A 102 -5.77 -8.93 -23.08
N ASP A 103 -5.72 -7.74 -22.46
CA ASP A 103 -5.48 -7.58 -21.05
C ASP A 103 -6.69 -8.08 -20.24
N SER A 104 -7.95 -7.77 -20.64
CA SER A 104 -9.16 -8.30 -20.02
C SER A 104 -9.24 -9.84 -20.11
N LYS A 105 -8.88 -10.41 -21.30
CA LYS A 105 -8.81 -11.87 -21.48
C LYS A 105 -7.81 -12.52 -20.49
N VAL A 106 -6.64 -11.93 -20.35
CA VAL A 106 -5.62 -12.44 -19.44
C VAL A 106 -6.09 -12.44 -18.00
N ILE A 107 -6.74 -11.36 -17.57
CA ILE A 107 -7.32 -11.28 -16.23
C ILE A 107 -8.34 -12.41 -16.03
N ALA A 108 -9.21 -12.66 -17.01
CA ALA A 108 -10.20 -13.75 -16.94
C ALA A 108 -9.55 -15.13 -16.83
N GLU A 109 -8.53 -15.41 -17.64
CA GLU A 109 -7.78 -16.68 -17.55
C GLU A 109 -7.06 -16.80 -16.21
N TYR A 110 -6.42 -15.74 -15.74
CA TYR A 110 -5.73 -15.75 -14.44
C TYR A 110 -6.67 -16.09 -13.28
N ILE A 111 -7.84 -15.45 -13.20
CA ILE A 111 -8.79 -15.72 -12.11
C ILE A 111 -9.37 -17.15 -12.21
N TYR A 112 -9.53 -17.68 -13.41
CA TYR A 112 -9.95 -19.07 -13.61
C TYR A 112 -8.88 -20.06 -13.16
N GLU A 113 -7.63 -19.88 -13.57
CA GLU A 113 -6.52 -20.76 -13.18
C GLU A 113 -6.25 -20.75 -11.67
N LYS A 114 -6.43 -19.60 -11.05
CA LYS A 114 -6.18 -19.40 -9.60
C LYS A 114 -7.44 -19.47 -8.73
N ARG A 115 -8.60 -19.82 -9.27
CA ARG A 115 -9.92 -19.76 -8.61
C ARG A 115 -9.99 -20.37 -7.21
N GLU A 116 -9.20 -21.39 -6.93
CA GLU A 116 -9.15 -22.02 -5.60
C GLU A 116 -8.30 -21.25 -4.58
N LYS A 117 -7.39 -20.40 -5.06
CA LYS A 117 -6.42 -19.66 -4.24
C LYS A 117 -6.71 -18.18 -4.14
N ILE A 118 -7.53 -17.64 -5.06
CA ILE A 118 -7.89 -16.22 -5.09
C ILE A 118 -8.76 -15.88 -3.88
N LYS A 119 -8.37 -14.82 -3.21
CA LYS A 119 -9.18 -14.22 -2.15
C LYS A 119 -10.11 -13.18 -2.76
N LEU A 120 -11.38 -13.27 -2.44
CA LEU A 120 -12.34 -12.22 -2.79
C LEU A 120 -11.93 -10.90 -2.15
N PHE A 121 -12.15 -9.83 -2.89
CA PHE A 121 -11.94 -8.49 -2.36
C PHE A 121 -12.98 -8.23 -1.27
N ARG A 122 -12.52 -7.63 -0.18
CA ARG A 122 -13.37 -7.10 0.87
C ARG A 122 -13.09 -5.61 0.98
N LYS A 123 -14.12 -4.80 0.81
CA LYS A 123 -14.00 -3.36 0.94
C LYS A 123 -13.55 -3.02 2.36
N PRO A 124 -12.51 -2.20 2.53
CA PRO A 124 -12.14 -1.69 3.84
C PRO A 124 -13.28 -0.88 4.46
N SER A 125 -13.25 -0.69 5.79
CA SER A 125 -14.20 0.21 6.43
C SER A 125 -14.11 1.61 5.81
N ARG A 126 -15.23 2.36 5.79
CA ARG A 126 -15.31 3.71 5.23
C ARG A 126 -14.24 4.64 5.83
N ASN A 127 -14.02 4.54 7.15
CA ASN A 127 -13.00 5.34 7.84
C ASN A 127 -11.59 4.98 7.35
N LEU A 128 -11.27 3.69 7.22
CA LEU A 128 -9.95 3.25 6.74
C LEU A 128 -9.69 3.68 5.29
N GLU A 129 -10.71 3.65 4.44
CA GLU A 129 -10.60 4.12 3.07
C GLU A 129 -10.38 5.63 3.00
N SER A 130 -11.12 6.40 3.81
CA SER A 130 -10.95 7.85 3.93
C SER A 130 -9.55 8.21 4.41
N ILE A 131 -9.04 7.54 5.45
CA ILE A 131 -7.67 7.73 5.95
C ILE A 131 -6.64 7.40 4.86
N ARG A 132 -6.83 6.34 4.08
CA ARG A 132 -5.96 5.98 2.96
C ARG A 132 -5.88 7.09 1.91
N LYS A 133 -7.04 7.67 1.53
CA LYS A 133 -7.13 8.77 0.56
C LYS A 133 -6.45 10.03 1.08
N ILE A 134 -6.75 10.42 2.32
CA ILE A 134 -6.15 11.59 2.98
C ILE A 134 -4.62 11.40 3.12
N ALA A 135 -4.15 10.23 3.55
CA ALA A 135 -2.71 9.94 3.67
C ALA A 135 -1.99 10.02 2.32
N SER A 136 -2.65 9.60 1.23
CA SER A 136 -2.10 9.71 -0.13
C SER A 136 -2.03 11.17 -0.59
N TYR A 137 -3.06 11.97 -0.30
CA TYR A 137 -3.09 13.40 -0.62
C TYR A 137 -2.05 14.17 0.19
N ARG A 138 -1.98 13.93 1.50
CA ARG A 138 -0.94 14.50 2.37
C ARG A 138 0.47 14.25 1.81
N GLU A 139 0.74 13.05 1.30
CA GLU A 139 2.05 12.75 0.72
C GLU A 139 2.37 13.63 -0.50
N ARG A 140 1.38 13.91 -1.35
CA ARG A 140 1.56 14.84 -2.48
C ARG A 140 1.92 16.23 -1.97
N LEU A 141 1.17 16.74 -0.98
CA LEU A 141 1.45 18.05 -0.37
C LEU A 141 2.87 18.10 0.23
N VAL A 142 3.32 17.03 0.90
CA VAL A 142 4.70 16.97 1.45
C VAL A 142 5.75 16.98 0.33
N LYS A 143 5.51 16.32 -0.80
CA LYS A 143 6.41 16.34 -1.96
C LYS A 143 6.50 17.75 -2.56
N GLU A 144 5.36 18.40 -2.79
CA GLU A 144 5.31 19.78 -3.29
C GLU A 144 6.03 20.74 -2.35
N ARG A 145 5.73 20.69 -1.05
CA ARG A 145 6.42 21.49 -0.04
C ARG A 145 7.94 21.28 -0.09
N THR A 146 8.38 20.04 -0.21
CA THR A 146 9.82 19.72 -0.29
C THR A 146 10.44 20.31 -1.55
N ALA A 147 9.75 20.21 -2.70
CA ALA A 147 10.20 20.81 -3.95
C ALA A 147 10.35 22.35 -3.83
N PHE A 148 9.36 23.04 -3.24
CA PHE A 148 9.45 24.48 -3.00
C PHE A 148 10.58 24.83 -2.03
N LYS A 149 10.78 24.09 -0.94
CA LYS A 149 11.89 24.29 -0.01
C LYS A 149 13.26 24.13 -0.67
N THR A 150 13.40 23.10 -1.51
CA THR A 150 14.65 22.84 -2.25
C THR A 150 14.96 23.98 -3.22
N ARG A 151 13.98 24.37 -4.06
CA ARG A 151 14.15 25.48 -5.01
C ARG A 151 14.51 26.79 -4.31
N LEU A 152 13.85 27.12 -3.20
CA LEU A 152 14.17 28.29 -2.41
C LEU A 152 15.60 28.24 -1.87
N GLY A 153 16.03 27.08 -1.34
CA GLY A 153 17.39 26.89 -0.83
C GLY A 153 18.46 26.98 -1.92
N GLU A 154 18.18 26.46 -3.11
CA GLU A 154 19.07 26.58 -4.27
C GLU A 154 19.18 28.04 -4.74
N HIS A 155 18.04 28.73 -4.87
CA HIS A 155 18.02 30.14 -5.23
C HIS A 155 18.84 31.00 -4.25
N GLN A 156 18.63 30.79 -2.93
CA GLN A 156 19.38 31.54 -1.90
C GLN A 156 20.88 31.23 -1.90
N LYS A 157 21.30 30.04 -2.33
CA LYS A 157 22.74 29.72 -2.49
C LYS A 157 23.38 30.44 -3.67
N VAL A 158 22.65 30.61 -4.78
CA VAL A 158 23.17 31.22 -6.01
C VAL A 158 23.16 32.74 -5.92
N TYR A 159 22.08 33.34 -5.45
CA TYR A 159 21.85 34.78 -5.50
C TYR A 159 21.97 35.47 -4.16
N GLY A 160 22.18 34.74 -3.05
CA GLY A 160 22.17 35.28 -1.69
C GLY A 160 20.75 35.34 -1.09
N LYS A 161 20.69 35.48 0.23
CA LYS A 161 19.41 35.42 0.98
C LYS A 161 18.52 36.66 0.75
N GLU A 162 19.10 37.79 0.43
CA GLU A 162 18.41 39.06 0.27
C GLU A 162 18.05 39.39 -1.19
N SER A 163 18.53 38.59 -2.13
CA SER A 163 18.27 38.80 -3.55
C SER A 163 16.86 38.31 -3.91
N TYR A 164 16.18 39.05 -4.78
CA TYR A 164 14.84 38.73 -5.29
C TYR A 164 13.80 38.50 -4.18
N GLU A 165 13.54 39.55 -3.38
CA GLU A 165 12.63 39.50 -2.23
C GLU A 165 11.25 38.93 -2.60
N ILE A 166 10.67 39.33 -3.72
CA ILE A 166 9.36 38.88 -4.20
C ILE A 166 9.34 37.36 -4.42
N TYR A 167 10.42 36.78 -4.99
CA TYR A 167 10.55 35.35 -5.20
C TYR A 167 10.61 34.59 -3.85
N THR A 168 11.43 35.10 -2.94
CA THR A 168 11.60 34.54 -1.61
C THR A 168 10.30 34.58 -0.79
N GLN A 169 9.60 35.73 -0.82
CA GLN A 169 8.32 35.90 -0.13
C GLN A 169 7.24 34.97 -0.71
N SER A 170 7.10 34.88 -2.04
CA SER A 170 6.16 34.00 -2.71
C SER A 170 6.38 32.54 -2.33
N HIS A 171 7.65 32.06 -2.36
CA HIS A 171 7.97 30.68 -1.94
C HIS A 171 7.65 30.42 -0.47
N LYS A 172 7.94 31.36 0.44
CA LYS A 172 7.61 31.26 1.86
C LYS A 172 6.10 31.17 2.08
N GLN A 173 5.30 31.98 1.37
CA GLN A 173 3.83 31.93 1.46
C GLN A 173 3.27 30.59 0.99
N ILE A 174 3.74 30.07 -0.16
CA ILE A 174 3.33 28.77 -0.67
C ILE A 174 3.70 27.65 0.32
N ILE A 175 4.92 27.68 0.85
CA ILE A 175 5.38 26.71 1.85
C ILE A 175 4.50 26.75 3.11
N ALA A 176 4.16 27.95 3.62
CA ALA A 176 3.30 28.11 4.77
C ALA A 176 1.88 27.59 4.52
N CYS A 177 1.32 27.87 3.34
CA CYS A 177 0.03 27.31 2.92
C CYS A 177 0.06 25.78 2.90
N LEU A 178 1.09 25.18 2.28
CA LEU A 178 1.25 23.72 2.23
C LEU A 178 1.44 23.11 3.62
N ASP A 179 2.19 23.78 4.52
CA ASP A 179 2.36 23.33 5.91
C ASP A 179 1.01 23.32 6.66
N ASN A 180 0.15 24.32 6.46
CA ASN A 180 -1.18 24.39 7.06
C ASN A 180 -2.10 23.28 6.50
N GLN A 181 -2.09 23.06 5.20
CA GLN A 181 -2.86 21.97 4.57
C GLN A 181 -2.41 20.59 5.08
N ILE A 182 -1.11 20.36 5.21
CA ILE A 182 -0.57 19.11 5.75
C ILE A 182 -1.05 18.88 7.18
N LYS A 183 -1.02 19.92 8.04
CA LYS A 183 -1.55 19.84 9.42
C LYS A 183 -3.03 19.52 9.46
N GLY A 184 -3.83 20.14 8.58
CA GLY A 184 -5.25 19.84 8.45
C GLY A 184 -5.52 18.37 8.07
N MET A 185 -4.76 17.84 7.11
CA MET A 185 -4.86 16.41 6.73
C MET A 185 -4.47 15.47 7.89
N GLU A 186 -3.45 15.83 8.66
CA GLU A 186 -3.02 15.07 9.83
C GLU A 186 -4.10 15.07 10.94
N ALA A 187 -4.68 16.22 11.23
CA ALA A 187 -5.77 16.35 12.20
C ALA A 187 -7.02 15.54 11.80
N GLU A 188 -7.38 15.58 10.51
CA GLU A 188 -8.53 14.82 10.02
C GLU A 188 -8.30 13.31 10.09
N MET A 189 -7.10 12.82 9.75
CA MET A 189 -6.77 11.41 9.93
C MET A 189 -6.85 10.98 11.40
N GLU A 190 -6.38 11.81 12.32
CA GLU A 190 -6.47 11.52 13.76
C GLU A 190 -7.94 11.54 14.24
N ARG A 191 -8.78 12.43 13.72
CA ARG A 191 -10.21 12.46 14.01
C ARG A 191 -10.88 11.16 13.59
N LEU A 192 -10.67 10.74 12.33
CA LEU A 192 -11.24 9.49 11.80
C LEU A 192 -10.78 8.24 12.56
N ILE A 193 -9.53 8.26 13.08
CA ILE A 193 -9.03 7.16 13.93
C ILE A 193 -9.75 7.17 15.28
N LYS A 194 -10.01 8.34 15.86
CA LYS A 194 -10.73 8.46 17.15
C LYS A 194 -12.19 8.04 17.06
N ASP A 195 -12.81 8.22 15.90
CA ASP A 195 -14.19 7.83 15.62
C ASP A 195 -14.40 6.30 15.50
N ASP A 196 -13.30 5.51 15.43
CA ASP A 196 -13.31 4.05 15.34
C ASP A 196 -12.51 3.47 16.53
N GLN A 197 -13.20 2.87 17.50
CA GLN A 197 -12.60 2.40 18.76
C GLN A 197 -11.50 1.35 18.53
N GLU A 198 -11.70 0.39 17.62
CA GLU A 198 -10.70 -0.62 17.34
C GLU A 198 -9.48 -0.03 16.63
N MET A 199 -9.69 0.87 15.69
CA MET A 199 -8.60 1.57 15.00
C MET A 199 -7.83 2.48 15.96
N LEU A 200 -8.51 3.16 16.88
CA LEU A 200 -7.86 3.95 17.94
C LEU A 200 -6.99 3.08 18.84
N ARG A 201 -7.50 1.93 19.27
CA ARG A 201 -6.75 0.95 20.05
C ARG A 201 -5.49 0.50 19.31
N GLN A 202 -5.62 0.10 18.06
CA GLN A 202 -4.48 -0.32 17.23
C GLN A 202 -3.47 0.81 17.06
N TYR A 203 -3.92 2.03 16.81
CA TYR A 203 -3.06 3.21 16.69
C TYR A 203 -2.25 3.46 17.97
N GLN A 204 -2.89 3.37 19.14
CA GLN A 204 -2.21 3.52 20.44
C GLN A 204 -1.18 2.43 20.66
N LEU A 205 -1.54 1.18 20.37
CA LEU A 205 -0.61 0.03 20.49
C LEU A 205 0.61 0.20 19.58
N VAL A 206 0.42 0.58 18.32
CA VAL A 206 1.53 0.80 17.38
C VAL A 206 2.43 1.95 17.85
N LYS A 207 1.85 3.06 18.31
CA LYS A 207 2.60 4.21 18.85
C LYS A 207 3.35 3.90 20.14
N SER A 208 2.95 2.90 20.90
CA SER A 208 3.67 2.49 22.12
C SER A 208 5.08 1.96 21.81
N VAL A 209 5.32 1.47 20.58
CA VAL A 209 6.64 0.99 20.16
C VAL A 209 7.59 2.18 19.98
N LYS A 210 8.62 2.28 20.82
CA LYS A 210 9.60 3.38 20.75
C LYS A 210 10.23 3.50 19.37
N GLY A 211 10.24 4.72 18.86
CA GLY A 211 10.71 5.07 17.51
C GLY A 211 9.60 5.11 16.45
N ILE A 212 8.37 4.73 16.79
CA ILE A 212 7.23 4.79 15.89
C ILE A 212 6.42 6.07 16.15
N GLY A 213 6.42 6.97 15.17
CA GLY A 213 5.65 8.20 15.21
C GLY A 213 4.24 8.05 14.61
N PRO A 214 3.38 9.11 14.77
CA PRO A 214 1.99 9.10 14.32
C PRO A 214 1.82 8.69 12.85
N GLN A 215 2.60 9.29 11.96
CA GLN A 215 2.50 9.01 10.52
C GLN A 215 2.85 7.57 10.15
N THR A 216 3.81 6.97 10.85
CA THR A 216 4.16 5.56 10.64
C THR A 216 3.05 4.65 11.18
N ALA A 217 2.47 4.98 12.33
CA ALA A 217 1.34 4.23 12.89
C ALA A 217 0.13 4.24 11.96
N ILE A 218 -0.26 5.41 11.45
CA ILE A 218 -1.33 5.55 10.44
C ILE A 218 -1.02 4.71 9.20
N MET A 219 0.20 4.82 8.68
CA MET A 219 0.61 4.08 7.49
C MET A 219 0.61 2.56 7.72
N MET A 220 0.99 2.09 8.90
CA MET A 220 0.88 0.67 9.27
C MET A 220 -0.57 0.20 9.22
N ILE A 221 -1.50 0.92 9.84
CA ILE A 221 -2.93 0.61 9.84
C ILE A 221 -3.48 0.56 8.41
N VAL A 222 -3.17 1.57 7.58
CA VAL A 222 -3.64 1.65 6.19
C VAL A 222 -3.10 0.48 5.35
N LEU A 223 -1.78 0.23 5.37
CA LEU A 223 -1.16 -0.79 4.53
C LEU A 223 -1.48 -2.22 4.96
N THR A 224 -1.69 -2.44 6.24
CA THR A 224 -2.07 -3.75 6.77
C THR A 224 -3.59 -3.98 6.74
N LYS A 225 -4.38 -2.99 6.28
CA LYS A 225 -5.85 -3.00 6.39
C LYS A 225 -6.29 -3.33 7.82
N ALA A 226 -5.87 -2.51 8.77
CA ALA A 226 -6.09 -2.76 10.20
C ALA A 226 -5.61 -4.16 10.65
N PHE A 227 -4.41 -4.53 10.22
CA PHE A 227 -3.72 -5.81 10.51
C PHE A 227 -4.42 -7.09 10.03
N THR A 228 -5.33 -6.97 9.05
CA THR A 228 -6.03 -8.12 8.45
C THR A 228 -5.37 -8.63 7.16
N ALA A 229 -4.59 -7.79 6.47
CA ALA A 229 -4.04 -8.12 5.16
C ALA A 229 -2.80 -9.04 5.20
N PHE A 230 -2.11 -9.11 6.32
CA PHE A 230 -0.89 -9.91 6.47
C PHE A 230 -1.02 -10.87 7.65
N PRO A 231 -0.78 -12.18 7.46
CA PRO A 231 -0.90 -13.17 8.53
C PRO A 231 0.18 -13.01 9.60
N ASP A 232 1.35 -12.46 9.23
CA ASP A 232 2.48 -12.27 10.13
C ASP A 232 3.39 -11.12 9.70
N TRP A 233 4.27 -10.70 10.60
CA TRP A 233 5.21 -9.62 10.38
C TRP A 233 6.25 -9.90 9.27
N ARG A 234 6.59 -11.18 8.99
CA ARG A 234 7.57 -11.56 7.95
C ARG A 234 7.00 -11.31 6.57
N LYS A 235 5.71 -11.61 6.36
CA LYS A 235 5.00 -11.29 5.11
C LYS A 235 4.94 -9.78 4.87
N PHE A 236 4.65 -9.01 5.92
CA PHE A 236 4.70 -7.56 5.84
C PHE A 236 6.14 -7.04 5.61
N ALA A 237 7.16 -7.60 6.25
CA ALA A 237 8.56 -7.23 6.02
C ALA A 237 9.01 -7.49 4.57
N SER A 238 8.51 -8.57 3.96
CA SER A 238 8.70 -8.85 2.52
C SER A 238 8.06 -7.76 1.65
N TYR A 239 6.79 -7.43 1.91
CA TYR A 239 6.07 -6.35 1.23
C TYR A 239 6.75 -4.98 1.38
N ALA A 240 7.24 -4.67 2.58
CA ALA A 240 8.00 -3.45 2.87
C ALA A 240 9.43 -3.45 2.28
N GLY A 241 9.89 -4.57 1.73
CA GLY A 241 11.22 -4.72 1.14
C GLY A 241 12.36 -4.61 2.15
N ILE A 242 12.12 -5.06 3.39
CA ILE A 242 13.13 -5.13 4.45
C ILE A 242 13.49 -6.57 4.80
N ALA A 243 12.72 -7.57 4.36
CA ALA A 243 13.06 -8.97 4.51
C ALA A 243 14.30 -9.31 3.65
N PRO A 244 15.32 -9.95 4.24
CA PRO A 244 16.48 -10.44 3.49
C PRO A 244 16.12 -11.77 2.80
N PHE A 245 16.48 -11.89 1.52
CA PHE A 245 16.31 -13.12 0.75
C PHE A 245 17.70 -13.71 0.43
N PRO A 246 17.91 -15.02 0.65
CA PRO A 246 19.12 -15.68 0.23
C PRO A 246 19.20 -15.68 -1.30
N ASN A 247 20.42 -15.67 -1.82
CA ASN A 247 20.72 -15.83 -3.25
C ASN A 247 21.58 -17.07 -3.40
N GLN A 248 20.93 -18.22 -3.62
CA GLN A 248 21.60 -19.52 -3.67
C GLN A 248 21.17 -20.28 -4.93
N SER A 249 22.12 -20.90 -5.58
CA SER A 249 21.88 -21.76 -6.75
C SER A 249 22.93 -22.88 -6.75
N GLY A 250 22.48 -24.11 -6.52
CA GLY A 250 23.39 -25.24 -6.35
C GLY A 250 24.40 -24.99 -5.23
N THR A 251 25.69 -25.09 -5.56
CA THR A 251 26.80 -24.82 -4.63
C THR A 251 27.12 -23.33 -4.43
N TYR A 252 26.54 -22.45 -5.26
CA TYR A 252 26.79 -21.00 -5.16
C TYR A 252 26.01 -20.38 -4.01
N MET A 253 26.70 -19.76 -3.07
CA MET A 253 26.17 -19.01 -1.94
C MET A 253 26.43 -17.51 -2.13
N GLY A 254 25.51 -16.80 -2.75
CA GLY A 254 25.60 -15.36 -2.95
C GLY A 254 25.21 -14.54 -1.71
N LYS A 255 25.51 -13.22 -1.74
CA LYS A 255 25.13 -12.30 -0.65
C LYS A 255 23.61 -12.19 -0.55
N THR A 256 23.09 -12.37 0.67
CA THR A 256 21.68 -12.11 1.00
C THR A 256 21.32 -10.65 0.72
N ARG A 257 20.21 -10.42 0.01
CA ARG A 257 19.76 -9.08 -0.41
C ARG A 257 18.27 -8.88 -0.15
N THR A 258 17.86 -7.63 0.09
CA THR A 258 16.46 -7.27 0.13
C THR A 258 15.91 -7.11 -1.29
N SER A 259 14.61 -7.43 -1.49
CA SER A 259 13.96 -7.26 -2.80
C SER A 259 13.89 -5.79 -3.21
N LYS A 260 14.04 -5.52 -4.53
CA LYS A 260 13.76 -4.23 -5.14
C LYS A 260 12.24 -4.01 -5.32
N LEU A 261 11.46 -5.11 -5.39
CA LEU A 261 10.01 -5.10 -5.36
C LEU A 261 9.57 -4.84 -3.93
N ALA A 262 9.26 -3.59 -3.62
CA ALA A 262 8.98 -3.16 -2.27
C ALA A 262 8.10 -1.92 -2.27
N ASN A 263 7.28 -1.77 -1.25
CA ASN A 263 6.65 -0.49 -0.96
C ASN A 263 7.71 0.50 -0.42
N LYS A 264 8.23 1.34 -1.34
CA LYS A 264 9.32 2.28 -1.04
C LYS A 264 8.93 3.30 0.05
N ARG A 265 7.64 3.64 0.15
CA ARG A 265 7.12 4.62 1.12
C ARG A 265 7.27 4.10 2.54
N ILE A 266 6.73 2.91 2.82
CA ILE A 266 6.84 2.33 4.17
C ILE A 266 8.30 1.99 4.52
N LYS A 267 9.10 1.58 3.53
CA LYS A 267 10.53 1.34 3.72
C LYS A 267 11.25 2.60 4.18
N ALA A 268 10.95 3.77 3.60
CA ALA A 268 11.52 5.05 4.00
C ALA A 268 11.10 5.45 5.42
N LEU A 269 9.80 5.34 5.75
CA LEU A 269 9.30 5.61 7.09
C LEU A 269 9.97 4.71 8.15
N LEU A 270 10.05 3.41 7.89
CA LEU A 270 10.73 2.46 8.79
C LEU A 270 12.24 2.76 8.92
N THR A 271 12.87 3.36 7.89
CA THR A 271 14.26 3.81 7.98
C THR A 271 14.40 4.97 8.98
N MET A 272 13.50 5.94 8.89
CA MET A 272 13.47 7.06 9.85
C MET A 272 13.18 6.55 11.26
N CYS A 273 12.19 5.67 11.42
CA CYS A 273 11.87 5.06 12.70
C CYS A 273 13.05 4.27 13.31
N ALA A 274 13.79 3.54 12.48
CA ALA A 274 14.98 2.83 12.94
C ALA A 274 16.08 3.79 13.41
N GLY A 275 16.27 4.94 12.72
CA GLY A 275 17.18 6.00 13.17
C GLY A 275 16.79 6.58 14.53
N VAL A 276 15.50 6.93 14.67
CA VAL A 276 14.95 7.41 15.97
C VAL A 276 15.07 6.36 17.06
N ALA A 277 14.81 5.07 16.76
CA ALA A 277 14.94 4.00 17.72
C ALA A 277 16.40 3.82 18.19
N VAL A 278 17.38 3.91 17.29
CA VAL A 278 18.81 3.89 17.68
C VAL A 278 19.17 5.08 18.56
N GLN A 279 18.57 6.24 18.32
CA GLN A 279 18.85 7.45 19.10
C GLN A 279 18.22 7.43 20.49
N TYR A 280 16.99 6.95 20.63
CA TYR A 280 16.18 7.12 21.83
C TYR A 280 15.81 5.82 22.57
N ASN A 281 16.08 4.63 22.01
CA ASN A 281 15.84 3.36 22.67
C ASN A 281 17.19 2.72 23.04
N PRO A 282 17.53 2.61 24.36
CA PRO A 282 18.83 2.11 24.81
C PRO A 282 19.15 0.71 24.29
N GLU A 283 18.19 -0.21 24.25
CA GLU A 283 18.37 -1.57 23.71
C GLU A 283 18.75 -1.54 22.22
N MET A 284 18.07 -0.71 21.42
CA MET A 284 18.36 -0.59 19.99
C MET A 284 19.69 0.08 19.73
N ARG A 285 20.06 1.07 20.54
CA ARG A 285 21.35 1.73 20.51
C ARG A 285 22.47 0.72 20.80
N LEU A 286 22.39 0.02 21.93
CA LEU A 286 23.39 -0.97 22.32
C LEU A 286 23.56 -2.05 21.25
N TYR A 287 22.44 -2.58 20.74
CA TYR A 287 22.47 -3.57 19.65
C TYR A 287 23.16 -3.02 18.40
N TYR A 288 22.86 -1.77 18.01
CA TYR A 288 23.47 -1.13 16.85
C TYR A 288 24.98 -0.97 17.02
N GLU A 289 25.42 -0.40 18.17
CA GLU A 289 26.81 -0.15 18.48
C GLU A 289 27.63 -1.43 18.53
N GLN A 290 27.15 -2.46 19.22
CA GLN A 290 27.81 -3.78 19.30
C GLN A 290 28.05 -4.40 17.92
N ARG A 291 27.09 -4.28 17.02
CA ARG A 291 27.25 -4.83 15.67
C ARG A 291 28.20 -4.01 14.82
N VAL A 292 28.13 -2.69 14.90
CA VAL A 292 29.02 -1.80 14.16
C VAL A 292 30.46 -1.97 14.65
N ASN A 293 30.68 -2.05 15.97
CA ASN A 293 32.00 -2.31 16.57
C ASN A 293 32.58 -3.68 16.15
N LYS A 294 31.71 -4.67 15.91
CA LYS A 294 32.12 -5.98 15.33
C LYS A 294 32.34 -5.93 13.80
N GLY A 295 32.48 -4.74 13.20
CA GLY A 295 32.75 -4.56 11.76
C GLY A 295 31.56 -4.85 10.83
N LYS A 296 30.32 -4.97 11.35
CA LYS A 296 29.14 -5.20 10.48
C LYS A 296 28.70 -3.91 9.80
N ASN A 297 28.24 -4.01 8.55
CA ASN A 297 27.80 -2.86 7.76
C ASN A 297 26.65 -2.12 8.45
N LYS A 298 26.77 -0.78 8.58
CA LYS A 298 25.79 0.11 9.23
C LYS A 298 24.39 -0.03 8.64
N MET A 299 24.25 -0.03 7.30
CA MET A 299 22.94 -0.13 6.63
C MET A 299 22.30 -1.51 6.82
N SER A 300 23.12 -2.58 6.84
CA SER A 300 22.63 -3.93 7.15
C SER A 300 22.13 -4.01 8.61
N THR A 301 22.83 -3.39 9.55
CA THR A 301 22.40 -3.31 10.95
C THR A 301 21.11 -2.50 11.10
N MET A 302 21.00 -1.36 10.43
CA MET A 302 19.74 -0.58 10.37
C MET A 302 18.58 -1.39 9.80
N ASN A 303 18.83 -2.25 8.81
CA ASN A 303 17.77 -3.10 8.27
C ASN A 303 17.28 -4.15 9.28
N ILE A 304 18.16 -4.68 10.14
CA ILE A 304 17.75 -5.56 11.23
C ILE A 304 16.87 -4.82 12.23
N ILE A 305 17.22 -3.57 12.58
CA ILE A 305 16.39 -2.74 13.46
C ILE A 305 15.00 -2.49 12.87
N ARG A 306 14.88 -2.20 11.55
CA ARG A 306 13.58 -2.11 10.87
C ARG A 306 12.74 -3.38 11.09
N ASN A 307 13.34 -4.55 10.89
CA ASN A 307 12.66 -5.83 11.09
C ASN A 307 12.25 -6.04 12.55
N LYS A 308 13.11 -5.67 13.52
CA LYS A 308 12.76 -5.70 14.94
C LYS A 308 11.57 -4.78 15.27
N LEU A 309 11.53 -3.57 14.71
CA LEU A 309 10.41 -2.65 14.91
C LEU A 309 9.12 -3.22 14.35
N VAL A 310 9.14 -3.75 13.11
CA VAL A 310 7.95 -4.39 12.51
C VAL A 310 7.49 -5.59 13.33
N SER A 311 8.39 -6.45 13.74
CA SER A 311 8.07 -7.59 14.63
C SER A 311 7.39 -7.14 15.93
N ARG A 312 7.89 -6.06 16.57
CA ARG A 312 7.29 -5.49 17.79
C ARG A 312 5.91 -4.90 17.55
N ILE A 313 5.70 -4.21 16.41
CA ILE A 313 4.39 -3.68 16.04
C ILE A 313 3.36 -4.81 15.93
N PHE A 314 3.68 -5.89 15.22
CA PHE A 314 2.77 -7.03 15.12
C PHE A 314 2.54 -7.72 16.47
N ALA A 315 3.58 -7.87 17.30
CA ALA A 315 3.47 -8.47 18.62
C ALA A 315 2.57 -7.67 19.57
N VAL A 316 2.62 -6.34 19.58
CA VAL A 316 1.71 -5.52 20.43
C VAL A 316 0.27 -5.59 19.94
N ILE A 317 0.03 -5.69 18.65
CA ILE A 317 -1.31 -5.87 18.07
C ILE A 317 -1.87 -7.24 18.44
N GLU A 318 -1.11 -8.31 18.24
CA GLU A 318 -1.51 -9.69 18.55
C GLU A 318 -1.79 -9.86 20.05
N ARG A 319 -0.91 -9.34 20.91
CA ARG A 319 -1.06 -9.40 22.36
C ARG A 319 -2.16 -8.47 22.89
N GLY A 320 -2.50 -7.39 22.17
CA GLY A 320 -3.47 -6.39 22.61
C GLY A 320 -3.00 -5.49 23.74
N THR A 321 -1.69 -5.46 24.07
CA THR A 321 -1.11 -4.67 25.16
C THR A 321 0.06 -3.81 24.67
N PRO A 322 0.27 -2.61 25.24
CA PRO A 322 1.35 -1.72 24.85
C PRO A 322 2.75 -2.36 24.95
N TYR A 323 3.68 -1.78 24.21
CA TYR A 323 5.08 -2.19 24.26
C TYR A 323 5.70 -1.88 25.64
N VAL A 324 6.37 -2.88 26.20
CA VAL A 324 7.09 -2.78 27.48
C VAL A 324 8.59 -2.83 27.20
N GLU A 325 9.35 -1.89 27.79
CA GLU A 325 10.81 -1.88 27.71
C GLU A 325 11.41 -2.90 28.68
N THR A 326 11.82 -4.04 28.15
CA THR A 326 12.39 -5.14 28.95
C THR A 326 13.68 -4.77 29.69
N MET A 327 14.50 -3.88 29.14
CA MET A 327 15.73 -3.41 29.80
C MET A 327 15.50 -2.58 31.10
N LYS A 328 14.29 -2.01 31.26
CA LYS A 328 13.95 -1.32 32.52
C LYS A 328 13.72 -2.25 33.71
N TYR A 329 13.50 -3.53 33.45
CA TYR A 329 13.16 -4.55 34.44
C TYR A 329 14.26 -5.62 34.58
N ALA A 330 15.38 -5.45 33.86
CA ALA A 330 16.53 -6.35 33.90
C ALA A 330 17.67 -5.83 34.82
N ALA A 331 17.35 -4.81 35.66
CA ALA A 331 18.27 -4.27 36.68
C ALA A 331 17.90 -4.81 38.07
#